data_100f9f7d04abc214abad8cef2f5b35a6
#
_entry.id   100f9f7d04abc214abad8cef2f5b35a6
#
_cell.length_a   1.000
_cell.length_b   1.000
_cell.length_c   1.000
_cell.angle_alpha   90.00
_cell.angle_beta   90.00
_cell.angle_gamma   90.00
#
_symmetry.space_group_name_H-M   'P 1'
#
loop_
_entity.id
_entity.type
_entity.pdbx_description
1 polymer ?
#
loop_
_entity_poly.entity_id
_entity_poly.type
_entity_poly.pdbx_seq_one_letter_code
_entity_poly.pdbx_strand_id
1 'polypeptide(L)'
;MNKHVFFDNLTASIGAMVAGKKKFFSKSIQSPSFEEQVAAVELELPSLNGEGIYEVRAKTLVGDLDPAFRVAQWKGNEYPTIIYHHGNNERPFNFKKSAKNTFYNIFINTKNAIEANLIVVRAPFHNCTLKQYQESMLDLSNFTAMIATSVRLNEKIIKEIRKESTKPIITTGISLGGWVTNLHRGIFNSSTAYAPIMAGTFLGELFLKSKYRKMASDIALDNLEEIRRILNFDEVFKRRNSQNVFPLLSKYDQFIEYAVQSESYTGYPLKTIECGHVTGAINTKALRDHFDSVLEAIGR
;
A
#
# COMPACT_ATOMS: atom_id res chain seq x y z
N MET A 1 24.00 11.03 15.35
CA MET A 1 22.56 10.68 15.16
C MET A 1 22.39 10.15 13.75
N ASN A 2 21.75 9.00 13.56
CA ASN A 2 21.52 8.43 12.23
C ASN A 2 20.60 9.38 11.43
N LYS A 3 21.04 9.84 10.24
CA LYS A 3 20.30 10.79 9.40
C LYS A 3 18.90 10.26 9.01
N HIS A 4 18.78 8.97 8.83
CA HIS A 4 17.52 8.30 8.45
C HIS A 4 16.48 8.41 9.56
N VAL A 5 16.89 8.08 10.79
CA VAL A 5 16.07 8.23 12.01
C VAL A 5 15.68 9.70 12.24
N PHE A 6 16.57 10.63 11.95
CA PHE A 6 16.29 12.07 12.08
C PHE A 6 15.16 12.51 11.14
N PHE A 7 15.20 12.14 9.86
CA PHE A 7 14.16 12.52 8.89
C PHE A 7 12.80 11.93 9.23
N ASP A 8 12.74 10.66 9.65
CA ASP A 8 11.49 10.02 10.06
C ASP A 8 10.91 10.71 11.30
N ASN A 9 11.71 10.98 12.33
CA ASN A 9 11.28 11.68 13.54
C ASN A 9 10.77 13.12 13.25
N LEU A 10 11.45 13.84 12.36
CA LEU A 10 11.04 15.18 11.93
C LEU A 10 9.68 15.11 11.22
N THR A 11 9.53 14.18 10.28
CA THR A 11 8.28 13.97 9.55
C THR A 11 7.12 13.61 10.49
N ALA A 12 7.34 12.70 11.46
CA ALA A 12 6.33 12.35 12.45
C ALA A 12 5.91 13.55 13.30
N SER A 13 6.87 14.40 13.69
CA SER A 13 6.60 15.58 14.52
C SER A 13 5.84 16.65 13.76
N ILE A 14 6.23 16.92 12.51
CA ILE A 14 5.50 17.86 11.63
C ILE A 14 4.09 17.33 11.36
N GLY A 15 3.95 16.03 11.04
CA GLY A 15 2.66 15.41 10.82
C GLY A 15 1.73 15.56 12.02
N ALA A 16 2.22 15.28 13.23
CA ALA A 16 1.44 15.42 14.46
C ALA A 16 1.03 16.88 14.73
N MET A 17 1.93 17.84 14.44
CA MET A 17 1.62 19.27 14.57
C MET A 17 0.51 19.69 13.58
N VAL A 18 0.61 19.27 12.33
CA VAL A 18 -0.40 19.57 11.28
C VAL A 18 -1.74 18.89 11.58
N ALA A 19 -1.72 17.67 12.11
CA ALA A 19 -2.94 16.97 12.52
C ALA A 19 -3.65 17.69 13.69
N GLY A 20 -2.89 18.27 14.62
CA GLY A 20 -3.44 18.95 15.79
C GLY A 20 -4.39 18.03 16.58
N LYS A 21 -5.67 18.44 16.70
CA LYS A 21 -6.72 17.63 17.33
C LYS A 21 -7.31 16.55 16.42
N LYS A 22 -7.04 16.56 15.11
CA LYS A 22 -7.56 15.61 14.11
C LYS A 22 -6.64 14.41 13.98
N LYS A 23 -6.48 13.67 15.08
CA LYS A 23 -5.70 12.44 15.11
C LYS A 23 -6.49 11.26 14.55
N PHE A 24 -5.79 10.26 14.02
CA PHE A 24 -6.40 9.02 13.54
C PHE A 24 -7.27 8.38 14.63
N PHE A 25 -8.48 7.98 14.24
CA PHE A 25 -9.43 7.23 15.07
C PHE A 25 -9.95 7.99 16.28
N SER A 26 -9.94 9.34 16.22
CA SER A 26 -10.39 10.17 17.34
C SER A 26 -11.92 10.27 17.47
N LYS A 27 -12.67 9.85 16.47
CA LYS A 27 -14.13 9.85 16.46
C LYS A 27 -14.69 8.45 16.76
N SER A 28 -14.10 7.42 16.16
CA SER A 28 -14.50 6.03 16.38
C SER A 28 -13.34 5.07 16.14
N ILE A 29 -13.21 4.08 17.03
CA ILE A 29 -12.33 2.91 16.87
C ILE A 29 -13.11 1.65 16.46
N GLN A 30 -14.41 1.77 16.22
CA GLN A 30 -15.23 0.64 15.76
C GLN A 30 -15.02 0.41 14.28
N SER A 31 -14.76 -0.84 13.91
CA SER A 31 -14.68 -1.27 12.52
C SER A 31 -14.95 -2.76 12.38
N PRO A 32 -15.62 -3.19 11.30
CA PRO A 32 -15.54 -4.58 10.86
C PRO A 32 -14.08 -4.99 10.58
N SER A 33 -13.81 -6.29 10.60
CA SER A 33 -12.53 -6.85 10.20
C SER A 33 -12.21 -6.54 8.73
N PHE A 34 -10.94 -6.65 8.35
CA PHE A 34 -10.56 -6.49 6.92
C PHE A 34 -11.26 -7.49 6.01
N GLU A 35 -11.48 -8.74 6.46
CA GLU A 35 -12.15 -9.77 5.66
C GLU A 35 -13.61 -9.40 5.41
N GLU A 36 -14.33 -8.93 6.44
CA GLU A 36 -15.71 -8.44 6.31
C GLU A 36 -15.78 -7.19 5.41
N GLN A 37 -14.87 -6.24 5.59
CA GLN A 37 -14.79 -5.04 4.74
C GLN A 37 -14.55 -5.43 3.27
N VAL A 38 -13.57 -6.32 2.98
CA VAL A 38 -13.26 -6.75 1.61
C VAL A 38 -14.43 -7.53 1.00
N ALA A 39 -15.11 -8.38 1.77
CA ALA A 39 -16.26 -9.13 1.31
C ALA A 39 -17.44 -8.22 0.91
N ALA A 40 -17.63 -7.13 1.66
CA ALA A 40 -18.73 -6.18 1.43
C ALA A 40 -18.47 -5.18 0.30
N VAL A 41 -17.24 -5.07 -0.22
CA VAL A 41 -16.96 -4.13 -1.32
C VAL A 41 -17.55 -4.65 -2.63
N GLU A 42 -18.48 -3.87 -3.19
CA GLU A 42 -19.02 -4.04 -4.53
C GLU A 42 -18.47 -2.96 -5.46
N LEU A 43 -17.82 -3.38 -6.55
CA LEU A 43 -17.35 -2.49 -7.60
C LEU A 43 -17.31 -3.19 -8.95
N GLU A 44 -17.49 -2.39 -9.99
CA GLU A 44 -17.32 -2.82 -11.37
C GLU A 44 -16.26 -1.95 -12.05
N LEU A 45 -15.44 -2.57 -12.90
CA LEU A 45 -14.47 -1.82 -13.68
C LEU A 45 -15.13 -1.23 -14.93
N PRO A 46 -14.76 0.00 -15.31
CA PRO A 46 -15.10 0.49 -16.63
C PRO A 46 -14.36 -0.32 -17.70
N SER A 47 -14.85 -0.29 -18.96
CA SER A 47 -14.17 -0.93 -20.08
C SER A 47 -12.74 -0.39 -20.23
N LEU A 48 -11.75 -1.30 -20.28
CA LEU A 48 -10.35 -0.94 -20.43
C LEU A 48 -10.02 -0.70 -21.90
N ASN A 49 -9.75 0.55 -22.27
CA ASN A 49 -9.48 0.97 -23.63
C ASN A 49 -8.02 1.45 -23.83
N GLY A 50 -7.07 0.83 -23.10
CA GLY A 50 -5.65 1.18 -23.19
C GLY A 50 -5.17 2.10 -22.07
N GLU A 51 -4.17 2.94 -22.35
CA GLU A 51 -3.62 3.87 -21.37
C GLU A 51 -4.60 4.97 -21.01
N GLY A 52 -4.70 5.29 -19.72
CA GLY A 52 -5.65 6.29 -19.24
C GLY A 52 -5.91 6.20 -17.74
N ILE A 53 -6.72 7.11 -17.23
CA ILE A 53 -7.21 7.11 -15.85
C ILE A 53 -8.64 6.56 -15.85
N TYR A 54 -8.89 5.61 -14.97
CA TYR A 54 -10.15 4.91 -14.79
C TYR A 54 -10.68 5.16 -13.39
N GLU A 55 -11.68 6.03 -13.29
CA GLU A 55 -12.39 6.28 -12.04
C GLU A 55 -13.37 5.13 -11.79
N VAL A 56 -13.42 4.68 -10.54
CA VAL A 56 -14.25 3.54 -10.12
C VAL A 56 -15.13 3.97 -8.94
N ARG A 57 -16.37 3.56 -8.93
CA ARG A 57 -17.26 3.70 -7.77
C ARG A 57 -17.33 2.36 -7.04
N ALA A 58 -17.11 2.41 -5.74
CA ALA A 58 -17.21 1.25 -4.87
C ALA A 58 -18.29 1.48 -3.81
N LYS A 59 -19.23 0.56 -3.68
CA LYS A 59 -20.15 0.50 -2.53
C LYS A 59 -19.48 -0.26 -1.41
N THR A 60 -19.54 0.27 -0.20
CA THR A 60 -18.86 -0.29 0.97
C THR A 60 -19.73 -0.17 2.22
N LEU A 61 -19.28 -0.75 3.34
CA LEU A 61 -19.96 -0.62 4.64
C LEU A 61 -19.94 0.80 5.20
N VAL A 62 -19.09 1.69 4.68
CA VAL A 62 -19.01 3.10 5.09
C VAL A 62 -19.65 4.05 4.08
N GLY A 63 -20.33 3.51 3.07
CA GLY A 63 -20.92 4.26 1.95
C GLY A 63 -20.12 4.16 0.66
N ASP A 64 -20.41 5.03 -0.28
CA ASP A 64 -19.74 5.06 -1.59
C ASP A 64 -18.33 5.64 -1.46
N LEU A 65 -17.35 4.96 -2.07
CA LEU A 65 -15.96 5.38 -2.16
C LEU A 65 -15.52 5.51 -3.62
N ASP A 66 -14.45 6.30 -3.86
CA ASP A 66 -13.94 6.72 -5.16
C ASP A 66 -12.52 6.21 -5.49
N PRO A 67 -12.26 4.89 -5.42
CA PRO A 67 -10.97 4.38 -5.86
C PRO A 67 -10.78 4.63 -7.36
N ALA A 68 -9.54 4.61 -7.82
CA ALA A 68 -9.23 4.71 -9.23
C ALA A 68 -7.93 4.00 -9.57
N PHE A 69 -7.69 3.77 -10.85
CA PHE A 69 -6.38 3.33 -11.32
C PHE A 69 -6.00 4.04 -12.62
N ARG A 70 -4.71 4.07 -12.89
CA ARG A 70 -4.18 4.56 -14.15
C ARG A 70 -3.38 3.47 -14.83
N VAL A 71 -3.75 3.13 -16.06
CA VAL A 71 -2.87 2.40 -16.97
C VAL A 71 -1.87 3.41 -17.49
N ALA A 72 -0.65 3.35 -16.99
CA ALA A 72 0.40 4.32 -17.27
C ALA A 72 1.29 3.88 -18.47
N GLN A 73 1.34 2.59 -18.72
CA GLN A 73 2.01 1.96 -19.86
C GLN A 73 1.30 0.65 -20.19
N TRP A 74 0.98 0.45 -21.45
CA TRP A 74 0.45 -0.81 -21.95
C TRP A 74 1.23 -1.28 -23.19
N LYS A 75 2.03 -2.32 -23.02
CA LYS A 75 2.85 -2.91 -24.08
C LYS A 75 2.16 -4.07 -24.80
N GLY A 76 1.07 -4.58 -24.23
CA GLY A 76 0.29 -5.69 -24.77
C GLY A 76 0.19 -6.89 -23.83
N ASN A 77 -0.65 -7.86 -24.23
CA ASN A 77 -0.97 -9.04 -23.42
C ASN A 77 0.20 -10.01 -23.25
N GLU A 78 1.25 -9.87 -24.07
CA GLU A 78 2.49 -10.67 -24.04
C GLU A 78 3.52 -10.20 -23.01
N TYR A 79 3.26 -9.08 -22.32
CA TYR A 79 4.14 -8.53 -21.31
C TYR A 79 3.61 -8.82 -19.89
N PRO A 80 4.51 -8.98 -18.89
CA PRO A 80 4.09 -9.03 -17.50
C PRO A 80 3.42 -7.72 -17.09
N THR A 81 2.57 -7.77 -16.07
CA THR A 81 1.89 -6.56 -15.55
C THR A 81 2.30 -6.28 -14.12
N ILE A 82 2.67 -5.04 -13.83
CA ILE A 82 2.91 -4.54 -12.48
C ILE A 82 1.70 -3.69 -12.06
N ILE A 83 1.03 -4.08 -10.99
CA ILE A 83 -0.03 -3.32 -10.33
C ILE A 83 0.57 -2.72 -9.06
N TYR A 84 0.79 -1.41 -9.08
CA TYR A 84 1.42 -0.66 -8.00
C TYR A 84 0.43 0.16 -7.21
N HIS A 85 0.43 0.02 -5.88
CA HIS A 85 -0.35 0.85 -4.99
C HIS A 85 0.56 1.88 -4.28
N HIS A 86 0.13 3.14 -4.28
CA HIS A 86 0.90 4.26 -3.73
C HIS A 86 1.01 4.25 -2.19
N GLY A 87 1.96 5.00 -1.66
CA GLY A 87 2.09 5.30 -0.23
C GLY A 87 1.11 6.38 0.23
N ASN A 88 0.91 6.49 1.56
CA ASN A 88 0.00 7.48 2.12
C ASN A 88 0.40 8.92 1.74
N ASN A 89 -0.58 9.77 1.47
CA ASN A 89 -0.41 11.17 1.04
C ASN A 89 0.35 11.37 -0.29
N GLU A 90 0.47 10.36 -1.14
CA GLU A 90 0.97 10.53 -2.49
C GLU A 90 -0.12 10.99 -3.47
N ARG A 91 0.33 11.48 -4.63
CA ARG A 91 -0.51 11.86 -5.77
C ARG A 91 -0.17 10.93 -6.96
N PRO A 92 -0.66 9.68 -6.99
CA PRO A 92 -0.16 8.63 -7.89
C PRO A 92 -0.37 8.92 -9.38
N PHE A 93 -1.32 9.79 -9.74
CA PHE A 93 -1.58 10.18 -11.13
C PHE A 93 -0.87 11.47 -11.57
N ASN A 94 -0.21 12.16 -10.63
CA ASN A 94 0.54 13.37 -10.94
C ASN A 94 1.99 13.02 -11.35
N PHE A 95 2.27 13.06 -12.63
CA PHE A 95 3.60 12.72 -13.21
C PHE A 95 4.51 13.95 -13.39
N LYS A 96 4.31 14.98 -12.57
CA LYS A 96 5.25 16.10 -12.51
C LYS A 96 6.44 15.76 -11.58
N LYS A 97 7.65 16.21 -11.94
CA LYS A 97 8.87 15.95 -11.14
C LYS A 97 8.78 16.43 -9.69
N SER A 98 7.97 17.45 -9.42
CA SER A 98 7.76 18.00 -8.07
C SER A 98 6.70 17.24 -7.25
N ALA A 99 5.98 16.28 -7.84
CA ALA A 99 4.94 15.54 -7.15
C ALA A 99 5.52 14.49 -6.21
N LYS A 100 4.88 14.29 -5.07
CA LYS A 100 5.10 13.10 -4.24
C LYS A 100 4.48 11.90 -4.96
N ASN A 101 5.29 11.17 -5.69
CA ASN A 101 4.83 10.05 -6.50
C ASN A 101 5.97 9.05 -6.69
N THR A 102 6.01 8.05 -5.83
CA THR A 102 7.02 6.98 -5.88
C THR A 102 6.90 6.15 -7.15
N PHE A 103 5.68 5.87 -7.62
CA PHE A 103 5.46 5.17 -8.88
C PHE A 103 6.13 5.88 -10.06
N TYR A 104 5.89 7.20 -10.20
CA TYR A 104 6.50 7.99 -11.26
C TYR A 104 8.03 7.93 -11.20
N ASN A 105 8.59 8.07 -10.00
CA ASN A 105 10.05 8.06 -9.83
C ASN A 105 10.69 6.69 -10.10
N ILE A 106 10.00 5.60 -9.75
CA ILE A 106 10.53 4.24 -9.90
C ILE A 106 10.40 3.75 -11.34
N PHE A 107 9.26 4.02 -12.00
CA PHE A 107 8.90 3.34 -13.26
C PHE A 107 8.91 4.25 -14.48
N ILE A 108 8.57 5.53 -14.32
CA ILE A 108 8.37 6.45 -15.45
C ILE A 108 9.56 7.40 -15.63
N ASN A 109 10.02 8.06 -14.54
CA ASN A 109 11.15 8.99 -14.59
C ASN A 109 12.49 8.25 -14.48
N THR A 110 12.74 7.33 -15.36
CA THR A 110 13.93 6.46 -15.36
C THR A 110 14.56 6.40 -16.75
N LYS A 111 15.89 6.18 -16.79
CA LYS A 111 16.63 6.04 -18.06
C LYS A 111 16.31 4.75 -18.80
N ASN A 112 16.01 3.69 -18.05
CA ASN A 112 15.74 2.37 -18.62
C ASN A 112 14.24 2.06 -18.46
N ALA A 113 13.50 1.98 -19.56
CA ALA A 113 12.11 1.53 -19.55
C ALA A 113 12.02 0.13 -18.95
N ILE A 114 10.91 -0.16 -18.27
CA ILE A 114 10.62 -1.50 -17.78
C ILE A 114 9.80 -2.25 -18.83
N GLU A 115 10.17 -3.50 -19.11
CA GLU A 115 9.46 -4.36 -20.06
C GLU A 115 8.25 -5.02 -19.39
N ALA A 116 7.27 -4.20 -19.02
CA ALA A 116 6.04 -4.61 -18.35
C ALA A 116 4.90 -3.63 -18.66
N ASN A 117 3.66 -4.06 -18.53
CA ASN A 117 2.51 -3.19 -18.39
C ASN A 117 2.54 -2.57 -16.99
N LEU A 118 2.21 -1.29 -16.89
CA LEU A 118 2.29 -0.53 -15.64
C LEU A 118 0.93 0.07 -15.28
N ILE A 119 0.40 -0.37 -14.15
CA ILE A 119 -0.86 0.13 -13.59
C ILE A 119 -0.57 0.69 -12.20
N VAL A 120 -1.02 1.91 -11.93
CA VAL A 120 -0.95 2.50 -10.60
C VAL A 120 -2.35 2.72 -10.05
N VAL A 121 -2.57 2.29 -8.80
CA VAL A 121 -3.85 2.37 -8.10
C VAL A 121 -3.85 3.58 -7.17
N ARG A 122 -4.97 4.31 -7.14
CA ARG A 122 -5.27 5.37 -6.17
C ARG A 122 -6.28 4.84 -5.15
N ALA A 123 -5.91 4.87 -3.88
CA ALA A 123 -6.81 4.55 -2.79
C ALA A 123 -7.97 5.56 -2.68
N PRO A 124 -9.14 5.16 -2.18
CA PRO A 124 -10.17 6.10 -1.74
C PRO A 124 -9.59 7.20 -0.82
N PHE A 125 -10.26 8.33 -0.75
CA PHE A 125 -9.84 9.51 0.04
C PHE A 125 -8.51 10.16 -0.40
N HIS A 126 -7.89 9.71 -1.49
CA HIS A 126 -6.68 10.33 -2.05
C HIS A 126 -6.97 11.25 -3.26
N ASN A 127 -8.24 11.46 -3.59
CA ASN A 127 -8.71 12.44 -4.58
C ASN A 127 -9.30 13.70 -3.90
N CYS A 128 -8.86 14.01 -2.70
CA CYS A 128 -9.39 15.11 -1.91
C CYS A 128 -8.28 15.97 -1.30
N THR A 129 -8.64 17.04 -0.61
CA THR A 129 -7.69 17.85 0.15
C THR A 129 -7.16 17.11 1.38
N LEU A 130 -5.98 17.52 1.87
CA LEU A 130 -5.42 16.96 3.10
C LEU A 130 -6.40 17.07 4.29
N LYS A 131 -7.14 18.17 4.39
CA LYS A 131 -8.14 18.39 5.44
C LYS A 131 -9.27 17.36 5.36
N GLN A 132 -9.81 17.12 4.18
CA GLN A 132 -10.86 16.11 3.96
C GLN A 132 -10.35 14.70 4.25
N TYR A 133 -9.14 14.38 3.81
CA TYR A 133 -8.48 13.11 4.16
C TYR A 133 -8.39 12.93 5.67
N GLN A 134 -7.87 13.94 6.40
CA GLN A 134 -7.78 13.88 7.86
C GLN A 134 -9.15 13.68 8.52
N GLU A 135 -10.19 14.36 8.03
CA GLU A 135 -11.56 14.19 8.54
C GLU A 135 -12.09 12.77 8.33
N SER A 136 -11.82 12.16 7.18
CA SER A 136 -12.18 10.76 6.92
C SER A 136 -11.46 9.79 7.85
N MET A 137 -10.20 10.05 8.19
CA MET A 137 -9.36 9.19 9.02
C MET A 137 -9.65 9.30 10.53
N LEU A 138 -10.61 10.13 10.96
CA LEU A 138 -11.08 10.16 12.34
C LEU A 138 -11.85 8.88 12.72
N ASP A 139 -12.39 8.16 11.77
CA ASP A 139 -13.11 6.90 11.95
C ASP A 139 -12.24 5.73 11.47
N LEU A 140 -12.03 4.72 12.34
CA LEU A 140 -11.24 3.54 12.00
C LEU A 140 -11.87 2.75 10.84
N SER A 141 -13.21 2.70 10.78
CA SER A 141 -13.89 1.98 9.72
C SER A 141 -13.67 2.59 8.33
N ASN A 142 -13.46 3.90 8.21
CA ASN A 142 -13.05 4.54 6.96
C ASN A 142 -11.63 4.13 6.54
N PHE A 143 -10.72 4.02 7.50
CA PHE A 143 -9.34 3.59 7.23
C PHE A 143 -9.28 2.14 6.76
N THR A 144 -10.01 1.24 7.39
CA THR A 144 -10.09 -0.18 7.00
C THR A 144 -10.82 -0.34 5.67
N ALA A 145 -11.91 0.40 5.43
CA ALA A 145 -12.63 0.40 4.16
C ALA A 145 -11.76 0.91 2.99
N MET A 146 -10.92 1.93 3.22
CA MET A 146 -9.96 2.43 2.23
C MET A 146 -9.01 1.32 1.76
N ILE A 147 -8.44 0.58 2.71
CA ILE A 147 -7.53 -0.55 2.42
C ILE A 147 -8.29 -1.68 1.74
N ALA A 148 -9.44 -2.08 2.27
CA ALA A 148 -10.27 -3.15 1.74
C ALA A 148 -10.74 -2.88 0.30
N THR A 149 -11.14 -1.64 0.02
CA THR A 149 -11.54 -1.20 -1.33
C THR A 149 -10.37 -1.30 -2.31
N SER A 150 -9.17 -0.89 -1.88
CA SER A 150 -7.94 -1.02 -2.69
C SER A 150 -7.59 -2.47 -2.98
N VAL A 151 -7.75 -3.36 -1.99
CA VAL A 151 -7.57 -4.82 -2.14
C VAL A 151 -8.56 -5.37 -3.16
N ARG A 152 -9.84 -5.00 -3.07
CA ARG A 152 -10.87 -5.47 -3.99
C ARG A 152 -10.67 -4.95 -5.41
N LEU A 153 -10.22 -3.69 -5.55
CA LEU A 153 -9.89 -3.11 -6.84
C LEU A 153 -8.73 -3.86 -7.52
N ASN A 154 -7.65 -4.16 -6.77
CA ASN A 154 -6.54 -4.96 -7.29
C ASN A 154 -7.02 -6.32 -7.81
N GLU A 155 -7.86 -7.03 -7.04
CA GLU A 155 -8.41 -8.33 -7.46
C GLU A 155 -9.24 -8.22 -8.74
N LYS A 156 -10.04 -7.16 -8.88
CA LYS A 156 -10.84 -6.95 -10.10
C LYS A 156 -9.95 -6.65 -11.32
N ILE A 157 -8.92 -5.82 -11.15
CA ILE A 157 -7.94 -5.53 -12.22
C ILE A 157 -7.22 -6.82 -12.64
N ILE A 158 -6.77 -7.63 -11.69
CA ILE A 158 -6.11 -8.92 -11.98
C ILE A 158 -7.03 -9.83 -12.78
N LYS A 159 -8.29 -9.98 -12.35
CA LYS A 159 -9.28 -10.80 -13.06
C LYS A 159 -9.54 -10.30 -14.48
N GLU A 160 -9.58 -8.99 -14.68
CA GLU A 160 -9.76 -8.43 -16.01
C GLU A 160 -8.58 -8.76 -16.92
N ILE A 161 -7.34 -8.53 -16.44
CA ILE A 161 -6.12 -8.86 -17.20
C ILE A 161 -6.05 -10.37 -17.53
N ARG A 162 -6.44 -11.22 -16.58
CA ARG A 162 -6.41 -12.69 -16.76
C ARG A 162 -7.37 -13.23 -17.81
N LYS A 163 -8.34 -12.43 -18.27
CA LYS A 163 -9.21 -12.84 -19.41
C LYS A 163 -8.42 -12.96 -20.71
N GLU A 164 -7.36 -12.17 -20.87
CA GLU A 164 -6.63 -12.06 -22.14
C GLU A 164 -5.12 -12.35 -22.01
N SER A 165 -4.57 -12.43 -20.77
CA SER A 165 -3.15 -12.64 -20.57
C SER A 165 -2.86 -13.72 -19.52
N THR A 166 -1.93 -14.63 -19.88
CA THR A 166 -1.35 -15.63 -18.98
C THR A 166 -0.03 -15.18 -18.38
N LYS A 167 0.49 -14.01 -18.78
CA LYS A 167 1.79 -13.49 -18.34
C LYS A 167 1.79 -13.15 -16.85
N PRO A 168 2.95 -13.12 -16.21
CA PRO A 168 3.06 -12.82 -14.80
C PRO A 168 2.39 -11.49 -14.40
N ILE A 169 1.70 -11.50 -13.27
CA ILE A 169 1.17 -10.29 -12.63
C ILE A 169 1.86 -10.12 -11.28
N ILE A 170 2.43 -8.94 -11.05
CA ILE A 170 3.08 -8.54 -9.81
C ILE A 170 2.20 -7.51 -9.13
N THR A 171 1.68 -7.85 -7.95
CA THR A 171 1.03 -6.87 -7.08
C THR A 171 2.06 -6.31 -6.09
N THR A 172 2.14 -4.99 -6.03
CA THR A 172 3.14 -4.30 -5.22
C THR A 172 2.64 -2.97 -4.72
N GLY A 173 3.36 -2.39 -3.78
CA GLY A 173 3.09 -1.05 -3.25
C GLY A 173 4.01 -0.70 -2.09
N ILE A 174 4.07 0.57 -1.76
CA ILE A 174 4.92 1.10 -0.70
C ILE A 174 4.10 1.59 0.49
N SER A 175 4.53 1.31 1.71
CA SER A 175 3.88 1.78 2.94
C SER A 175 2.38 1.39 2.95
N LEU A 176 1.44 2.34 2.83
CA LEU A 176 0.01 2.02 2.66
C LEU A 176 -0.23 0.97 1.56
N GLY A 177 0.43 1.13 0.41
CA GLY A 177 0.33 0.17 -0.68
C GLY A 177 0.95 -1.19 -0.37
N GLY A 178 1.96 -1.23 0.48
CA GLY A 178 2.54 -2.48 0.96
C GLY A 178 1.56 -3.26 1.87
N TRP A 179 0.80 -2.56 2.72
CA TRP A 179 -0.28 -3.17 3.52
C TRP A 179 -1.37 -3.75 2.63
N VAL A 180 -1.80 -2.99 1.59
CA VAL A 180 -2.76 -3.48 0.58
C VAL A 180 -2.23 -4.72 -0.13
N THR A 181 -0.96 -4.74 -0.51
CA THR A 181 -0.29 -5.87 -1.17
C THR A 181 -0.31 -7.13 -0.31
N ASN A 182 0.04 -7.02 0.96
CA ASN A 182 0.04 -8.13 1.90
C ASN A 182 -1.37 -8.66 2.19
N LEU A 183 -2.31 -7.76 2.39
CA LEU A 183 -3.71 -8.14 2.66
C LEU A 183 -4.33 -8.81 1.43
N HIS A 184 -4.07 -8.29 0.22
CA HIS A 184 -4.52 -8.92 -1.02
C HIS A 184 -3.97 -10.34 -1.17
N ARG A 185 -2.69 -10.54 -0.87
CA ARG A 185 -2.06 -11.87 -0.88
C ARG A 185 -2.74 -12.79 0.14
N GLY A 186 -3.00 -12.33 1.34
CA GLY A 186 -3.66 -13.12 2.38
C GLY A 186 -5.06 -13.58 1.98
N ILE A 187 -5.86 -12.69 1.41
CA ILE A 187 -7.27 -12.96 1.07
C ILE A 187 -7.39 -13.72 -0.26
N PHE A 188 -6.77 -13.23 -1.33
CA PHE A 188 -6.99 -13.74 -2.70
C PHE A 188 -5.84 -14.59 -3.24
N ASN A 189 -4.60 -14.17 -3.05
CA ASN A 189 -3.39 -14.81 -3.60
C ASN A 189 -3.46 -15.09 -5.11
N SER A 190 -4.04 -14.18 -5.89
CA SER A 190 -4.31 -14.35 -7.32
C SER A 190 -3.21 -13.83 -8.24
N SER A 191 -2.23 -13.07 -7.70
CA SER A 191 -1.05 -12.62 -8.44
C SER A 191 0.04 -13.68 -8.50
N THR A 192 0.87 -13.61 -9.54
CA THR A 192 2.05 -14.47 -9.70
C THR A 192 3.07 -14.17 -8.60
N ALA A 193 3.28 -12.87 -8.28
CA ALA A 193 4.19 -12.42 -7.24
C ALA A 193 3.63 -11.23 -6.47
N TYR A 194 4.08 -11.09 -5.23
CA TYR A 194 3.78 -9.99 -4.33
C TYR A 194 5.08 -9.36 -3.86
N ALA A 195 5.23 -8.06 -4.07
CA ALA A 195 6.42 -7.31 -3.67
C ALA A 195 6.05 -6.15 -2.72
N PRO A 196 5.69 -6.43 -1.46
CA PRO A 196 5.38 -5.40 -0.48
C PRO A 196 6.64 -4.63 -0.09
N ILE A 197 6.56 -3.29 -0.07
CA ILE A 197 7.67 -2.41 0.25
C ILE A 197 7.35 -1.63 1.52
N MET A 198 8.23 -1.67 2.52
CA MET A 198 8.10 -0.97 3.80
C MET A 198 6.71 -1.16 4.40
N ALA A 199 6.30 -2.39 4.56
CA ALA A 199 5.08 -2.84 5.23
C ALA A 199 5.25 -4.27 5.69
N GLY A 200 4.51 -4.68 6.70
CA GLY A 200 4.39 -6.07 7.15
C GLY A 200 2.92 -6.46 7.26
N THR A 201 2.55 -7.13 8.35
CA THR A 201 1.17 -7.53 8.66
C THR A 201 0.67 -6.99 9.99
N PHE A 202 1.57 -6.43 10.79
CA PHE A 202 1.27 -5.84 12.09
C PHE A 202 0.96 -4.34 11.96
N LEU A 203 -0.10 -4.01 11.20
CA LEU A 203 -0.46 -2.62 10.89
C LEU A 203 -0.86 -1.81 12.14
N GLY A 204 -1.46 -2.45 13.15
CA GLY A 204 -1.79 -1.81 14.41
C GLY A 204 -0.56 -1.21 15.10
N GLU A 205 0.60 -1.87 15.02
CA GLU A 205 1.83 -1.41 15.67
C GLU A 205 2.36 -0.08 15.10
N LEU A 206 1.99 0.26 13.86
CA LEU A 206 2.24 1.59 13.29
C LEU A 206 1.69 2.70 14.21
N PHE A 207 0.44 2.54 14.69
CA PHE A 207 -0.25 3.51 15.51
C PHE A 207 0.02 3.36 16.99
N LEU A 208 0.43 2.18 17.45
CA LEU A 208 0.55 1.85 18.87
C LEU A 208 1.98 1.96 19.41
N LYS A 209 2.99 1.57 18.63
CA LYS A 209 4.39 1.52 19.09
C LYS A 209 5.30 2.49 18.38
N SER A 210 5.19 2.61 17.05
CA SER A 210 6.13 3.37 16.25
C SER A 210 6.13 4.89 16.53
N LYS A 211 7.01 5.64 15.89
CA LYS A 211 6.97 7.12 15.96
C LYS A 211 5.70 7.72 15.39
N TYR A 212 4.97 6.96 14.57
CA TYR A 212 3.66 7.36 14.03
C TYR A 212 2.55 7.38 15.10
N ARG A 213 2.79 6.77 16.26
CA ARG A 213 1.90 6.83 17.45
C ARG A 213 1.45 8.25 17.80
N LYS A 214 2.30 9.25 17.53
CA LYS A 214 1.94 10.67 17.72
C LYS A 214 0.71 11.10 16.92
N MET A 215 0.38 10.37 15.85
CA MET A 215 -0.78 10.60 14.99
C MET A 215 -2.04 9.88 15.48
N ALA A 216 -1.93 8.91 16.36
CA ALA A 216 -3.06 8.19 16.93
C ALA A 216 -3.75 9.01 18.03
N SER A 217 -5.06 8.87 18.16
CA SER A 217 -5.86 9.51 19.23
C SER A 217 -5.68 8.82 20.57
N ASP A 218 -6.03 9.51 21.65
CA ASP A 218 -6.01 8.94 22.99
C ASP A 218 -6.99 7.76 23.07
N ILE A 219 -8.18 7.84 22.44
CA ILE A 219 -9.14 6.72 22.38
C ILE A 219 -8.50 5.47 21.78
N ALA A 220 -7.71 5.61 20.69
CA ALA A 220 -7.01 4.48 20.09
C ALA A 220 -5.89 3.96 21.02
N LEU A 221 -5.19 4.85 21.70
CA LEU A 221 -4.10 4.49 22.63
C LEU A 221 -4.59 3.88 23.95
N ASP A 222 -5.82 4.14 24.34
CA ASP A 222 -6.45 3.52 25.50
C ASP A 222 -7.09 2.15 25.17
N ASN A 223 -7.20 1.78 23.89
CA ASN A 223 -7.83 0.55 23.41
C ASN A 223 -6.90 -0.28 22.52
N LEU A 224 -5.69 -0.57 22.99
CA LEU A 224 -4.61 -1.21 22.22
C LEU A 224 -5.01 -2.54 21.61
N GLU A 225 -5.69 -3.41 22.36
CA GLU A 225 -6.05 -4.76 21.91
C GLU A 225 -7.10 -4.71 20.79
N GLU A 226 -8.05 -3.78 20.89
CA GLU A 226 -9.05 -3.60 19.83
C GLU A 226 -8.41 -3.09 18.54
N ILE A 227 -7.48 -2.14 18.62
CA ILE A 227 -6.73 -1.65 17.46
C ILE A 227 -5.91 -2.79 16.81
N ARG A 228 -5.25 -3.64 17.62
CA ARG A 228 -4.53 -4.82 17.12
C ARG A 228 -5.46 -5.81 16.45
N ARG A 229 -6.58 -6.13 17.12
CA ARG A 229 -7.57 -7.08 16.62
C ARG A 229 -8.11 -6.69 15.24
N ILE A 230 -8.30 -5.39 15.00
CA ILE A 230 -8.85 -4.87 13.74
C ILE A 230 -7.76 -4.72 12.69
N LEU A 231 -6.59 -4.19 13.05
CA LEU A 231 -5.58 -3.77 12.08
C LEU A 231 -4.50 -4.81 11.79
N ASN A 232 -4.19 -5.73 12.72
CA ASN A 232 -3.22 -6.78 12.46
C ASN A 232 -3.89 -7.92 11.69
N PHE A 233 -3.22 -8.41 10.65
CA PHE A 233 -3.75 -9.46 9.77
C PHE A 233 -2.71 -10.53 9.43
N ASP A 234 -1.75 -10.77 10.31
CA ASP A 234 -0.69 -11.77 10.11
C ASP A 234 -1.24 -13.19 9.98
N GLU A 235 -2.31 -13.54 10.70
CA GLU A 235 -2.97 -14.83 10.53
C GLU A 235 -3.59 -14.99 9.14
N VAL A 236 -4.25 -13.94 8.63
CA VAL A 236 -4.81 -13.93 7.27
C VAL A 236 -3.72 -14.11 6.24
N PHE A 237 -2.58 -13.42 6.42
CA PHE A 237 -1.43 -13.54 5.55
C PHE A 237 -0.79 -14.93 5.60
N LYS A 238 -0.62 -15.52 6.78
CA LYS A 238 0.00 -16.84 7.01
C LYS A 238 -0.84 -18.02 6.51
N ARG A 239 -2.15 -17.85 6.28
CA ARG A 239 -3.00 -18.92 5.68
C ARG A 239 -2.53 -19.39 4.30
N ARG A 240 -1.70 -18.59 3.62
CA ARG A 240 -1.15 -18.93 2.30
C ARG A 240 0.27 -19.45 2.42
N ASN A 241 0.54 -20.63 1.86
CA ASN A 241 1.85 -21.29 1.92
C ASN A 241 2.72 -21.02 0.67
N SER A 242 2.22 -20.26 -0.30
CA SER A 242 2.95 -19.96 -1.54
C SER A 242 4.18 -19.09 -1.29
N GLN A 243 5.31 -19.43 -1.91
CA GLN A 243 6.61 -18.74 -1.80
C GLN A 243 6.72 -17.59 -2.83
N ASN A 244 5.63 -16.89 -3.08
CA ASN A 244 5.53 -15.84 -4.10
C ASN A 244 5.62 -14.42 -3.52
N VAL A 245 6.25 -14.25 -2.36
CA VAL A 245 6.39 -12.96 -1.67
C VAL A 245 7.85 -12.52 -1.67
N PHE A 246 8.09 -11.31 -2.14
CA PHE A 246 9.40 -10.67 -2.27
C PHE A 246 9.41 -9.35 -1.48
N PRO A 247 9.52 -9.38 -0.16
CA PRO A 247 9.38 -8.19 0.66
C PRO A 247 10.67 -7.36 0.68
N LEU A 248 10.50 -6.03 0.81
CA LEU A 248 11.59 -5.08 1.03
C LEU A 248 11.28 -4.22 2.26
N LEU A 249 12.16 -4.25 3.27
CA LEU A 249 12.07 -3.39 4.46
C LEU A 249 13.26 -2.45 4.57
N SER A 250 13.02 -1.30 5.20
CA SER A 250 14.05 -0.33 5.57
C SER A 250 14.49 -0.57 7.02
N LYS A 251 15.80 -0.72 7.23
CA LYS A 251 16.38 -1.14 8.53
C LYS A 251 16.21 -0.11 9.65
N TYR A 252 16.22 1.18 9.28
CA TYR A 252 16.13 2.29 10.23
C TYR A 252 14.77 2.98 10.21
N ASP A 253 13.74 2.31 9.65
CA ASP A 253 12.37 2.83 9.56
C ASP A 253 11.77 3.02 10.96
N GLN A 254 11.34 4.24 11.25
CA GLN A 254 10.74 4.61 12.54
C GLN A 254 9.21 4.54 12.53
N PHE A 255 8.61 4.26 11.36
CA PHE A 255 7.17 4.09 11.20
C PHE A 255 6.84 2.60 11.06
N ILE A 256 7.49 1.95 10.11
CA ILE A 256 7.35 0.52 9.83
C ILE A 256 8.57 -0.17 10.47
N GLU A 257 8.54 -0.25 11.81
CA GLU A 257 9.70 -0.72 12.59
C GLU A 257 10.16 -2.10 12.12
N TYR A 258 11.40 -2.17 11.65
CA TYR A 258 11.99 -3.38 11.07
C TYR A 258 11.85 -4.60 12.00
N ALA A 259 12.14 -4.43 13.29
CA ALA A 259 12.10 -5.52 14.26
C ALA A 259 10.70 -6.16 14.38
N VAL A 260 9.64 -5.35 14.24
CA VAL A 260 8.27 -5.83 14.30
C VAL A 260 7.82 -6.42 12.96
N GLN A 261 8.05 -5.68 11.87
CA GLN A 261 7.47 -6.05 10.59
C GLN A 261 8.22 -7.17 9.86
N SER A 262 9.50 -7.40 10.20
CA SER A 262 10.25 -8.55 9.66
C SER A 262 9.69 -9.90 10.10
N GLU A 263 9.00 -9.97 11.23
CA GLU A 263 8.33 -11.19 11.71
C GLU A 263 7.24 -11.68 10.74
N SER A 264 6.61 -10.77 10.00
CA SER A 264 5.64 -11.10 8.95
C SER A 264 6.24 -11.97 7.84
N TYR A 265 7.55 -11.90 7.66
CA TYR A 265 8.25 -12.48 6.52
C TYR A 265 9.19 -13.63 6.89
N THR A 266 8.99 -14.22 8.05
CA THR A 266 9.73 -15.43 8.44
C THR A 266 9.53 -16.53 7.39
N GLY A 267 10.62 -17.01 6.80
CA GLY A 267 10.60 -18.01 5.72
C GLY A 267 10.48 -17.44 4.30
N TYR A 268 10.41 -16.12 4.12
CA TYR A 268 10.43 -15.46 2.81
C TYR A 268 11.78 -14.77 2.55
N PRO A 269 12.16 -14.53 1.28
CA PRO A 269 13.41 -13.86 0.91
C PRO A 269 13.35 -12.35 1.19
N LEU A 270 13.36 -11.97 2.48
CA LEU A 270 13.31 -10.58 2.90
C LEU A 270 14.56 -9.82 2.48
N LYS A 271 14.39 -8.83 1.63
CA LYS A 271 15.44 -7.86 1.26
C LYS A 271 15.39 -6.65 2.19
N THR A 272 16.55 -6.09 2.52
CA THR A 272 16.67 -4.91 3.39
C THR A 272 17.50 -3.82 2.75
N ILE A 273 17.15 -2.56 3.07
CA ILE A 273 17.95 -1.38 2.71
C ILE A 273 18.30 -0.57 3.96
N GLU A 274 19.50 0.00 3.98
CA GLU A 274 20.04 0.81 5.08
C GLU A 274 19.45 2.23 5.04
N CYS A 275 18.11 2.34 5.12
CA CYS A 275 17.33 3.58 5.04
C CYS A 275 16.30 3.66 6.18
N GLY A 276 15.73 4.85 6.42
CA GLY A 276 14.49 5.04 7.17
C GLY A 276 13.29 4.98 6.24
N HIS A 277 12.11 5.31 6.74
CA HIS A 277 10.87 5.32 5.93
C HIS A 277 10.94 6.35 4.81
N VAL A 278 11.18 7.60 5.16
CA VAL A 278 11.23 8.71 4.19
C VAL A 278 12.38 8.54 3.21
N THR A 279 13.56 8.23 3.71
CA THR A 279 14.76 8.09 2.88
C THR A 279 14.74 6.85 2.02
N GLY A 280 14.05 5.79 2.44
CA GLY A 280 13.80 4.58 1.65
C GLY A 280 12.83 4.84 0.50
N ALA A 281 11.74 5.58 0.77
CA ALA A 281 10.75 5.93 -0.25
C ALA A 281 11.32 6.78 -1.40
N ILE A 282 12.36 7.57 -1.14
CA ILE A 282 13.05 8.36 -2.18
C ILE A 282 14.31 7.67 -2.76
N ASN A 283 14.68 6.50 -2.26
CA ASN A 283 15.80 5.72 -2.79
C ASN A 283 15.39 4.95 -4.05
N THR A 284 15.12 5.70 -5.11
CA THR A 284 14.59 5.19 -6.39
C THR A 284 15.43 4.05 -6.96
N LYS A 285 16.77 4.14 -6.84
CA LYS A 285 17.66 3.10 -7.33
C LYS A 285 17.42 1.77 -6.61
N ALA A 286 17.45 1.75 -5.27
CA ALA A 286 17.25 0.53 -4.51
C ALA A 286 15.86 -0.09 -4.72
N LEU A 287 14.83 0.77 -4.86
CA LEU A 287 13.47 0.32 -5.18
C LEU A 287 13.40 -0.29 -6.58
N ARG A 288 14.04 0.32 -7.59
CA ARG A 288 14.09 -0.20 -8.94
C ARG A 288 14.88 -1.52 -9.01
N ASP A 289 16.05 -1.60 -8.40
CA ASP A 289 16.86 -2.82 -8.34
C ASP A 289 16.09 -3.98 -7.67
N HIS A 290 15.18 -3.66 -6.74
CA HIS A 290 14.31 -4.67 -6.14
C HIS A 290 13.30 -5.19 -7.15
N PHE A 291 12.61 -4.32 -7.90
CA PHE A 291 11.66 -4.75 -8.94
C PHE A 291 12.31 -5.54 -10.05
N ASP A 292 13.48 -5.12 -10.50
CA ASP A 292 14.22 -5.84 -11.54
C ASP A 292 14.56 -7.27 -11.04
N SER A 293 14.97 -7.43 -9.78
CA SER A 293 15.20 -8.75 -9.17
C SER A 293 13.93 -9.61 -9.04
N VAL A 294 12.77 -9.00 -8.78
CA VAL A 294 11.49 -9.73 -8.74
C VAL A 294 11.09 -10.20 -10.14
N LEU A 295 11.21 -9.35 -11.15
CA LEU A 295 10.93 -9.71 -12.54
C LEU A 295 11.82 -10.85 -13.02
N GLU A 296 13.13 -10.81 -12.69
CA GLU A 296 14.04 -11.90 -12.99
C GLU A 296 13.65 -13.21 -12.32
N ALA A 297 13.23 -13.16 -11.06
CA ALA A 297 12.85 -14.35 -10.30
C ALA A 297 11.59 -15.05 -10.84
N ILE A 298 10.64 -14.29 -11.39
CA ILE A 298 9.39 -14.84 -11.93
C ILE A 298 9.44 -15.11 -13.44
N GLY A 299 10.41 -14.56 -14.16
CA GLY A 299 10.64 -14.79 -15.59
C GLY A 299 11.48 -16.01 -15.88
N ARG A 300 12.06 -16.63 -14.84
CA ARG A 300 12.81 -17.87 -14.88
C ARG A 300 11.94 -19.04 -14.44
#